data_a6ae57a9bd930fe34fe62fb9d9344347
#
_entry.id   a6ae57a9bd930fe34fe62fb9d9344347
#
_cell.length_a   1.000
_cell.length_b   1.000
_cell.length_c   1.000
_cell.angle_alpha   90.00
_cell.angle_beta   90.00
_cell.angle_gamma   90.00
#
_symmetry.space_group_name_H-M   'P 1'
#
loop_
_entity.id
_entity.type
_entity.pdbx_description
1 polymer ?
#
loop_
_entity_poly.entity_id
_entity_poly.type
_entity_poly.pdbx_seq_one_letter_code
_entity_poly.pdbx_strand_id
1 'polypeptide(L)'
;SNVLISYAGEVKLCDFGIAKAAGARSQTKTGVIKGKVKYMSPEQAMGRKLDHRSDLFSLGTLLYEMLTLQAPFTATTEIELLFAVRDARKRPIRELRPNLHAELEIVIDRAMAKSRSQRFQNGEEFANSLQAFLDAHYPNQGVAALSQYLRAAFAKEIERENAVLADYIIDGAKVDANVGENL
;
A
#
# COMPACT_ATOMS: atom_id res chain seq x y z
N SER A 1 -8.60 0.07 -2.08
CA SER A 1 -7.21 0.27 -1.63
C SER A 1 -7.16 0.21 -0.11
N ASN A 2 -6.17 -0.50 0.44
CA ASN A 2 -6.01 -0.67 1.89
C ASN A 2 -5.08 0.38 2.49
N VAL A 3 -4.57 1.30 1.67
CA VAL A 3 -3.75 2.45 2.08
C VAL A 3 -4.47 3.71 1.64
N LEU A 4 -4.76 4.58 2.58
CA LEU A 4 -5.34 5.90 2.36
C LEU A 4 -4.29 6.97 2.64
N ILE A 5 -4.26 7.99 1.82
CA ILE A 5 -3.35 9.12 1.97
C ILE A 5 -4.19 10.40 1.92
N SER A 6 -4.07 11.23 2.94
CA SER A 6 -4.74 12.55 2.97
C SER A 6 -3.90 13.61 2.25
N TYR A 7 -4.54 14.68 1.81
CA TYR A 7 -3.83 15.86 1.27
C TYR A 7 -2.93 16.57 2.29
N ALA A 8 -3.06 16.24 3.57
CA ALA A 8 -2.13 16.67 4.61
C ALA A 8 -0.87 15.79 4.71
N GLY A 9 -0.76 14.74 3.88
CA GLY A 9 0.38 13.80 3.88
C GLY A 9 0.28 12.71 4.94
N GLU A 10 -0.86 12.56 5.63
CA GLU A 10 -1.07 11.45 6.56
C GLU A 10 -1.35 10.16 5.79
N VAL A 11 -0.70 9.08 6.18
CA VAL A 11 -0.90 7.74 5.61
C VAL A 11 -1.57 6.85 6.64
N LYS A 12 -2.68 6.22 6.26
CA LYS A 12 -3.45 5.31 7.14
C LYS A 12 -3.69 3.98 6.45
N LEU A 13 -3.52 2.89 7.20
CA LEU A 13 -3.93 1.56 6.75
C LEU A 13 -5.40 1.34 7.12
N CYS A 14 -6.13 0.73 6.18
CA CYS A 14 -7.53 0.35 6.34
C CYS A 14 -7.68 -1.15 6.05
N ASP A 15 -8.81 -1.74 6.49
CA ASP A 15 -9.17 -3.14 6.22
C ASP A 15 -8.17 -4.16 6.79
N PHE A 16 -8.09 -4.23 8.12
CA PHE A 16 -7.20 -5.15 8.85
C PHE A 16 -7.57 -6.64 8.74
N GLY A 17 -8.35 -7.04 7.74
CA GLY A 17 -8.66 -8.44 7.48
C GLY A 17 -9.58 -9.12 8.52
N ILE A 18 -10.40 -8.35 9.21
CA ILE A 18 -11.30 -8.80 10.30
C ILE A 18 -12.25 -9.91 9.84
N ALA A 19 -12.52 -10.04 8.52
CA ALA A 19 -13.39 -11.07 7.95
C ALA A 19 -12.89 -12.52 8.16
N LYS A 20 -11.61 -12.75 8.44
CA LYS A 20 -11.09 -14.09 8.76
C LYS A 20 -11.48 -14.60 10.14
N ALA A 21 -11.82 -13.72 11.09
CA ALA A 21 -12.25 -14.10 12.44
C ALA A 21 -13.65 -14.74 12.46
N ALA A 22 -14.45 -14.56 11.42
CA ALA A 22 -15.84 -15.02 11.34
C ALA A 22 -16.06 -16.35 10.59
N GLY A 23 -15.01 -17.12 10.29
CA GLY A 23 -15.15 -18.47 9.73
C GLY A 23 -15.71 -18.56 8.29
N ALA A 24 -15.78 -17.46 7.57
CA ALA A 24 -16.32 -17.43 6.22
C ALA A 24 -15.31 -18.00 5.20
N ARG A 25 -15.60 -19.19 4.68
CA ARG A 25 -15.08 -19.65 3.38
C ARG A 25 -15.64 -18.73 2.30
N SER A 26 -14.99 -17.61 2.01
CA SER A 26 -15.36 -16.79 0.87
C SER A 26 -14.98 -17.51 -0.42
N GLN A 27 -15.97 -17.96 -1.17
CA GLN A 27 -15.82 -18.28 -2.59
C GLN A 27 -15.50 -16.96 -3.32
N THR A 28 -14.24 -16.73 -3.59
CA THR A 28 -13.77 -15.55 -4.30
C THR A 28 -13.92 -15.77 -5.81
N LYS A 29 -14.67 -14.90 -6.50
CA LYS A 29 -14.84 -14.89 -7.95
C LYS A 29 -13.47 -14.72 -8.64
N THR A 30 -13.22 -15.49 -9.69
CA THR A 30 -11.93 -15.72 -10.39
C THR A 30 -11.14 -14.44 -10.79
N GLY A 31 -11.79 -13.31 -11.05
CA GLY A 31 -11.09 -12.06 -11.45
C GLY A 31 -10.54 -11.22 -10.29
N VAL A 32 -11.12 -11.34 -9.09
CA VAL A 32 -10.71 -10.60 -7.88
C VAL A 32 -9.48 -11.25 -7.24
N ILE A 33 -9.25 -12.54 -7.47
CA ILE A 33 -8.12 -13.29 -6.91
C ILE A 33 -6.81 -12.82 -7.54
N LYS A 34 -6.74 -12.63 -8.86
CA LYS A 34 -5.51 -12.25 -9.58
C LYS A 34 -4.87 -10.94 -9.05
N GLY A 35 -5.68 -9.95 -8.69
CA GLY A 35 -5.19 -8.68 -8.13
C GLY A 35 -4.59 -8.82 -6.72
N LYS A 36 -5.07 -9.77 -5.92
CA LYS A 36 -4.60 -10.00 -4.55
C LYS A 36 -3.39 -10.93 -4.48
N VAL A 37 -3.27 -11.90 -5.39
CA VAL A 37 -2.18 -12.89 -5.40
C VAL A 37 -0.80 -12.23 -5.49
N LYS A 38 -0.66 -11.17 -6.27
CA LYS A 38 0.64 -10.48 -6.45
C LYS A 38 1.23 -9.86 -5.17
N TYR A 39 0.41 -9.64 -4.13
CA TYR A 39 0.86 -9.13 -2.83
C TYR A 39 0.96 -10.21 -1.75
N MET A 40 0.60 -11.46 -2.05
CA MET A 40 0.70 -12.56 -1.10
C MET A 40 2.16 -12.87 -0.78
N SER A 41 2.40 -13.30 0.45
CA SER A 41 3.69 -13.88 0.83
C SER A 41 3.81 -15.34 0.36
N PRO A 42 5.04 -15.89 0.26
CA PRO A 42 5.26 -17.30 -0.06
C PRO A 42 4.48 -18.28 0.81
N GLU A 43 4.39 -18.03 2.10
CA GLU A 43 3.64 -18.85 3.05
C GLU A 43 2.13 -18.74 2.86
N GLN A 44 1.60 -17.59 2.45
CA GLN A 44 0.19 -17.45 2.06
C GLN A 44 -0.11 -18.24 0.78
N ALA A 45 0.76 -18.14 -0.21
CA ALA A 45 0.65 -18.91 -1.46
C ALA A 45 0.70 -20.43 -1.23
N MET A 46 1.38 -20.87 -0.17
CA MET A 46 1.48 -22.28 0.24
C MET A 46 0.41 -22.72 1.26
N GLY A 47 -0.49 -21.84 1.69
CA GLY A 47 -1.46 -22.15 2.74
C GLY A 47 -0.83 -22.51 4.10
N ARG A 48 0.40 -22.04 4.38
CA ARG A 48 1.12 -22.31 5.63
C ARG A 48 0.66 -21.41 6.77
N LYS A 49 1.06 -21.75 8.01
CA LYS A 49 0.80 -20.88 9.17
C LYS A 49 1.43 -19.52 8.97
N LEU A 50 0.64 -18.46 9.15
CA LEU A 50 1.03 -17.07 8.95
C LEU A 50 1.47 -16.43 10.25
N ASP A 51 2.35 -15.42 10.13
CA ASP A 51 2.68 -14.47 11.19
C ASP A 51 2.81 -13.06 10.58
N HIS A 52 3.09 -12.06 11.40
CA HIS A 52 3.20 -10.65 11.01
C HIS A 52 4.24 -10.38 9.91
N ARG A 53 5.22 -11.26 9.73
CA ARG A 53 6.24 -11.13 8.66
C ARG A 53 5.66 -11.40 7.27
N SER A 54 4.47 -11.98 7.18
CA SER A 54 3.72 -12.07 5.92
C SER A 54 3.26 -10.69 5.46
N ASP A 55 2.85 -9.82 6.40
CA ASP A 55 2.44 -8.44 6.11
C ASP A 55 3.65 -7.58 5.72
N LEU A 56 4.81 -7.82 6.35
CA LEU A 56 6.07 -7.13 5.96
C LEU A 56 6.51 -7.50 4.54
N PHE A 57 6.29 -8.75 4.11
CA PHE A 57 6.50 -9.15 2.71
C PHE A 57 5.56 -8.40 1.76
N SER A 58 4.28 -8.30 2.11
CA SER A 58 3.28 -7.56 1.31
C SER A 58 3.63 -6.07 1.21
N LEU A 59 4.15 -5.49 2.29
CA LEU A 59 4.64 -4.10 2.31
C LEU A 59 5.89 -3.94 1.41
N GLY A 60 6.81 -4.90 1.41
CA GLY A 60 7.94 -4.94 0.49
C GLY A 60 7.50 -5.02 -0.97
N THR A 61 6.46 -5.81 -1.27
CA THR A 61 5.84 -5.90 -2.60
C THR A 61 5.25 -4.57 -3.03
N LEU A 62 4.54 -3.88 -2.13
CA LEU A 62 3.99 -2.56 -2.38
C LEU A 62 5.10 -1.54 -2.66
N LEU A 63 6.15 -1.52 -1.85
CA LEU A 63 7.31 -0.64 -2.03
C LEU A 63 7.99 -0.87 -3.39
N TYR A 64 8.18 -2.14 -3.78
CA TYR A 64 8.70 -2.48 -5.10
C TYR A 64 7.82 -1.90 -6.23
N GLU A 65 6.50 -2.10 -6.14
CA GLU A 65 5.56 -1.59 -7.14
C GLU A 65 5.52 -0.05 -7.18
N MET A 66 5.59 0.62 -6.05
CA MET A 66 5.66 2.08 -5.97
C MET A 66 6.91 2.64 -6.67
N LEU A 67 8.05 1.97 -6.55
CA LEU A 67 9.31 2.41 -7.14
C LEU A 67 9.40 2.10 -8.64
N THR A 68 8.78 1.00 -9.09
CA THR A 68 8.92 0.52 -10.47
C THR A 68 7.68 0.76 -11.33
N LEU A 69 6.53 1.04 -10.71
CA LEU A 69 5.20 1.07 -11.32
C LEU A 69 4.82 -0.27 -11.98
N GLN A 70 5.48 -1.36 -11.58
CA GLN A 70 5.25 -2.71 -12.07
C GLN A 70 5.19 -3.70 -10.90
N ALA A 71 4.32 -4.72 -11.00
CA ALA A 71 4.28 -5.77 -10.01
C ALA A 71 5.58 -6.60 -10.03
N PRO A 72 6.13 -6.99 -8.87
CA PRO A 72 7.35 -7.80 -8.80
C PRO A 72 7.15 -9.22 -9.34
N PHE A 73 5.93 -9.74 -9.29
CA PHE A 73 5.55 -11.05 -9.79
C PHE A 73 4.56 -10.90 -10.92
N THR A 74 4.90 -11.48 -12.07
CA THR A 74 4.06 -11.48 -13.27
C THR A 74 4.03 -12.88 -13.87
N ALA A 75 2.88 -13.30 -14.38
CA ALA A 75 2.72 -14.57 -15.07
C ALA A 75 1.50 -14.52 -15.99
N THR A 76 1.44 -15.45 -16.94
CA THR A 76 0.35 -15.57 -17.89
C THR A 76 -0.90 -16.14 -17.21
N THR A 77 -0.71 -17.14 -16.36
CA THR A 77 -1.78 -17.80 -15.62
C THR A 77 -1.71 -17.48 -14.11
N GLU A 78 -2.83 -17.64 -13.43
CA GLU A 78 -2.91 -17.45 -11.98
C GLU A 78 -2.09 -18.49 -11.22
N ILE A 79 -2.03 -19.72 -11.71
CA ILE A 79 -1.24 -20.82 -11.13
C ILE A 79 0.25 -20.51 -11.24
N GLU A 80 0.71 -20.04 -12.40
CA GLU A 80 2.11 -19.61 -12.57
C GLU A 80 2.45 -18.43 -11.68
N LEU A 81 1.53 -17.47 -11.52
CA LEU A 81 1.71 -16.33 -10.61
C LEU A 81 1.86 -16.83 -9.16
N LEU A 82 1.02 -17.77 -8.74
CA LEU A 82 1.10 -18.37 -7.41
C LEU A 82 2.45 -19.07 -7.19
N PHE A 83 2.96 -19.78 -8.21
CA PHE A 83 4.30 -20.39 -8.13
C PHE A 83 5.42 -19.34 -8.10
N ALA A 84 5.30 -18.25 -8.85
CA ALA A 84 6.28 -17.17 -8.81
C ALA A 84 6.34 -16.51 -7.41
N VAL A 85 5.18 -16.27 -6.79
CA VAL A 85 5.07 -15.76 -5.42
C VAL A 85 5.63 -16.77 -4.40
N ARG A 86 5.21 -18.04 -4.48
CA ARG A 86 5.70 -19.12 -3.60
C ARG A 86 7.22 -19.20 -3.58
N ASP A 87 7.82 -19.04 -4.74
CA ASP A 87 9.28 -19.16 -4.90
C ASP A 87 10.01 -17.83 -4.74
N ALA A 88 9.25 -16.74 -4.47
CA ALA A 88 9.76 -15.37 -4.39
C ALA A 88 10.61 -14.96 -5.61
N ARG A 89 10.24 -15.49 -6.80
CA ARG A 89 10.93 -15.20 -8.07
C ARG A 89 10.49 -13.85 -8.63
N LYS A 90 10.93 -12.79 -7.98
CA LYS A 90 10.67 -11.43 -8.45
C LYS A 90 11.68 -11.02 -9.52
N ARG A 91 11.27 -10.10 -10.39
CA ARG A 91 12.19 -9.45 -11.32
C ARG A 91 13.17 -8.57 -10.52
N PRO A 92 14.48 -8.60 -10.80
CA PRO A 92 15.44 -7.72 -10.15
C PRO A 92 15.05 -6.25 -10.35
N ILE A 93 15.00 -5.47 -9.27
CA ILE A 93 14.51 -4.10 -9.32
C ILE A 93 15.38 -3.18 -10.19
N ARG A 94 16.68 -3.46 -10.26
CA ARG A 94 17.62 -2.70 -11.08
C ARG A 94 17.41 -2.87 -12.58
N GLU A 95 16.76 -3.92 -13.03
CA GLU A 95 16.36 -4.03 -14.44
C GLU A 95 15.33 -2.97 -14.84
N LEU A 96 14.50 -2.53 -13.88
CA LEU A 96 13.48 -1.51 -14.09
C LEU A 96 13.93 -0.12 -13.64
N ARG A 97 14.81 -0.05 -12.65
CA ARG A 97 15.36 1.17 -12.06
C ARG A 97 16.86 1.06 -11.88
N PRO A 98 17.66 1.19 -12.99
CA PRO A 98 19.11 1.01 -12.93
C PRO A 98 19.83 1.95 -11.95
N ASN A 99 19.27 3.15 -11.74
CA ASN A 99 19.84 4.18 -10.87
C ASN A 99 19.29 4.11 -9.42
N LEU A 100 18.64 3.01 -9.03
CA LEU A 100 18.19 2.83 -7.64
C LEU A 100 19.39 2.74 -6.69
N HIS A 101 19.30 3.41 -5.55
CA HIS A 101 20.31 3.30 -4.49
C HIS A 101 20.42 1.85 -4.00
N ALA A 102 21.66 1.38 -3.82
CA ALA A 102 21.93 -0.01 -3.42
C ALA A 102 21.32 -0.35 -2.05
N GLU A 103 21.33 0.62 -1.14
CA GLU A 103 20.76 0.47 0.21
C GLU A 103 19.26 0.21 0.15
N LEU A 104 18.53 0.90 -0.73
CA LEU A 104 17.09 0.70 -0.89
C LEU A 104 16.77 -0.64 -1.56
N GLU A 105 17.59 -1.08 -2.50
CA GLU A 105 17.50 -2.43 -3.07
C GLU A 105 17.65 -3.51 -1.99
N ILE A 106 18.66 -3.37 -1.11
CA ILE A 106 18.88 -4.31 0.02
C ILE A 106 17.65 -4.36 0.94
N VAL A 107 17.06 -3.21 1.26
CA VAL A 107 15.85 -3.13 2.09
C VAL A 107 14.69 -3.88 1.44
N ILE A 108 14.46 -3.69 0.14
CA ILE A 108 13.40 -4.36 -0.62
C ILE A 108 13.65 -5.88 -0.69
N ASP A 109 14.87 -6.28 -1.00
CA ASP A 109 15.25 -7.68 -1.11
C ASP A 109 15.09 -8.41 0.21
N ARG A 110 15.46 -7.77 1.31
CA ARG A 110 15.26 -8.28 2.66
C ARG A 110 13.77 -8.40 3.00
N ALA A 111 12.96 -7.37 2.75
CA ALA A 111 11.52 -7.41 3.00
C ALA A 111 10.84 -8.55 2.23
N MET A 112 11.27 -8.78 0.99
CA MET A 112 10.72 -9.77 0.07
C MET A 112 11.48 -11.11 0.05
N ALA A 113 12.32 -11.39 1.04
CA ALA A 113 13.02 -12.66 1.13
C ALA A 113 12.05 -13.86 1.24
N LYS A 114 12.34 -14.97 0.55
CA LYS A 114 11.50 -16.19 0.59
C LYS A 114 11.35 -16.73 1.99
N SER A 115 12.46 -16.82 2.74
CA SER A 115 12.46 -17.28 4.12
C SER A 115 12.08 -16.16 5.07
N ARG A 116 11.09 -16.40 5.95
CA ARG A 116 10.67 -15.45 6.98
C ARG A 116 11.80 -15.03 7.93
N SER A 117 12.74 -15.93 8.22
CA SER A 117 13.88 -15.64 9.10
C SER A 117 14.89 -14.64 8.49
N GLN A 118 14.88 -14.49 7.17
CA GLN A 118 15.73 -13.54 6.44
C GLN A 118 15.09 -12.17 6.26
N ARG A 119 13.78 -12.05 6.54
CA ARG A 119 13.06 -10.78 6.47
C ARG A 119 13.35 -9.89 7.68
N PHE A 120 12.81 -8.71 7.67
CA PHE A 120 12.65 -7.91 8.88
C PHE A 120 11.81 -8.68 9.89
N GLN A 121 12.22 -8.66 11.17
CA GLN A 121 11.56 -9.45 12.19
C GLN A 121 10.37 -8.71 12.83
N ASN A 122 10.27 -7.41 12.65
CA ASN A 122 9.13 -6.58 13.04
C ASN A 122 9.02 -5.33 12.17
N GLY A 123 7.90 -4.61 12.31
CA GLY A 123 7.64 -3.39 11.53
C GLY A 123 8.57 -2.23 11.87
N GLU A 124 9.00 -2.15 13.12
CA GLU A 124 9.93 -1.11 13.59
C GLU A 124 11.30 -1.22 12.91
N GLU A 125 11.84 -2.45 12.83
CA GLU A 125 13.11 -2.70 12.14
C GLU A 125 13.03 -2.30 10.66
N PHE A 126 11.92 -2.59 10.00
CA PHE A 126 11.70 -2.19 8.61
C PHE A 126 11.57 -0.66 8.48
N ALA A 127 10.78 -0.03 9.34
CA ALA A 127 10.60 1.42 9.34
C ALA A 127 11.92 2.15 9.59
N ASN A 128 12.72 1.70 10.56
CA ASN A 128 14.03 2.28 10.87
C ASN A 128 15.00 2.16 9.69
N SER A 129 14.97 1.04 8.95
CA SER A 129 15.82 0.88 7.75
C SER A 129 15.42 1.85 6.62
N LEU A 130 14.13 2.10 6.43
CA LEU A 130 13.64 3.09 5.46
C LEU A 130 13.95 4.52 5.93
N GLN A 131 13.79 4.81 7.22
CA GLN A 131 14.09 6.13 7.77
C GLN A 131 15.59 6.45 7.65
N ALA A 132 16.47 5.50 7.98
CA ALA A 132 17.91 5.68 7.81
C ALA A 132 18.28 5.98 6.35
N PHE A 133 17.63 5.31 5.39
CA PHE A 133 17.81 5.62 3.97
C PHE A 133 17.34 7.04 3.62
N LEU A 134 16.16 7.45 4.11
CA LEU A 134 15.65 8.81 3.87
C LEU A 134 16.55 9.87 4.48
N ASP A 135 17.01 9.68 5.71
CA ASP A 135 17.88 10.64 6.40
C ASP A 135 19.23 10.80 5.69
N ALA A 136 19.77 9.72 5.13
CA ALA A 136 21.04 9.75 4.40
C ALA A 136 20.94 10.41 3.02
N HIS A 137 19.86 10.16 2.28
CA HIS A 137 19.76 10.55 0.87
C HIS A 137 18.74 11.67 0.62
N TYR A 138 17.75 11.85 1.51
CA TYR A 138 16.62 12.77 1.34
C TYR A 138 16.19 13.41 2.67
N PRO A 139 17.09 14.11 3.38
CA PRO A 139 16.85 14.55 4.77
C PRO A 139 15.68 15.52 4.94
N ASN A 140 15.22 16.15 3.86
CA ASN A 140 14.10 17.10 3.89
C ASN A 140 12.79 16.49 3.38
N GLN A 141 12.74 15.19 3.14
CA GLN A 141 11.54 14.49 2.65
C GLN A 141 10.77 13.88 3.82
N GLY A 142 9.59 14.40 4.07
CA GLY A 142 8.71 13.95 5.16
C GLY A 142 7.26 14.27 4.84
N VAL A 143 6.41 14.24 5.86
CA VAL A 143 4.97 14.49 5.75
C VAL A 143 4.65 15.81 5.03
N ALA A 144 5.41 16.87 5.35
CA ALA A 144 5.22 18.18 4.72
C ALA A 144 5.51 18.17 3.21
N ALA A 145 6.60 17.51 2.79
CA ALA A 145 6.95 17.37 1.38
C ALA A 145 5.91 16.52 0.62
N LEU A 146 5.43 15.43 1.23
CA LEU A 146 4.34 14.61 0.68
C LEU A 146 3.06 15.43 0.53
N SER A 147 2.67 16.21 1.56
CA SER A 147 1.50 17.10 1.49
C SER A 147 1.61 18.11 0.36
N GLN A 148 2.75 18.76 0.23
CA GLN A 148 2.99 19.73 -0.85
C GLN A 148 2.86 19.07 -2.23
N TYR A 149 3.46 17.90 -2.40
CA TYR A 149 3.36 17.13 -3.65
C TYR A 149 1.91 16.75 -3.98
N LEU A 150 1.17 16.20 -3.00
CA LEU A 150 -0.22 15.78 -3.20
C LEU A 150 -1.12 16.97 -3.53
N ARG A 151 -1.00 18.10 -2.83
CA ARG A 151 -1.77 19.32 -3.12
C ARG A 151 -1.49 19.85 -4.52
N ALA A 152 -0.26 19.77 -5.00
CA ALA A 152 0.08 20.18 -6.36
C ALA A 152 -0.46 19.18 -7.40
N ALA A 153 -0.28 17.88 -7.16
CA ALA A 153 -0.69 16.82 -8.08
C ALA A 153 -2.21 16.71 -8.24
N PHE A 154 -2.97 16.96 -7.16
CA PHE A 154 -4.43 16.82 -7.09
C PHE A 154 -5.16 18.16 -6.90
N ALA A 155 -4.57 19.28 -7.36
CA ALA A 155 -5.14 20.62 -7.16
C ALA A 155 -6.58 20.73 -7.70
N LYS A 156 -6.83 20.20 -8.91
CA LYS A 156 -8.15 20.21 -9.54
C LYS A 156 -9.20 19.36 -8.82
N GLU A 157 -8.78 18.22 -8.29
CA GLU A 157 -9.62 17.32 -7.49
C GLU A 157 -10.01 18.02 -6.18
N ILE A 158 -9.05 18.64 -5.51
CA ILE A 158 -9.28 19.41 -4.28
C ILE A 158 -10.26 20.56 -4.52
N GLU A 159 -10.11 21.31 -5.61
CA GLU A 159 -11.05 22.39 -5.97
C GLU A 159 -12.47 21.86 -6.17
N ARG A 160 -12.62 20.71 -6.87
CA ARG A 160 -13.94 20.09 -7.09
C ARG A 160 -14.56 19.59 -5.78
N GLU A 161 -13.78 18.93 -4.93
CA GLU A 161 -14.25 18.45 -3.62
C GLU A 161 -14.69 19.62 -2.74
N ASN A 162 -13.91 20.71 -2.70
CA ASN A 162 -14.25 21.90 -1.94
C ASN A 162 -15.53 22.58 -2.47
N ALA A 163 -15.74 22.65 -3.78
CA ALA A 163 -16.96 23.19 -4.37
C ALA A 163 -18.19 22.36 -3.97
N VAL A 164 -18.11 21.04 -4.06
CA VAL A 164 -19.18 20.14 -3.62
C VAL A 164 -19.49 20.31 -2.13
N LEU A 165 -18.47 20.40 -1.28
CA LEU A 165 -18.65 20.61 0.16
C LEU A 165 -19.31 21.98 0.45
N ALA A 166 -18.92 23.02 -0.27
CA ALA A 166 -19.52 24.35 -0.13
C ALA A 166 -21.02 24.34 -0.47
N ASP A 167 -21.41 23.63 -1.54
CA ASP A 167 -22.81 23.47 -1.93
C ASP A 167 -23.62 22.72 -0.85
N TYR A 168 -23.08 21.66 -0.27
CA TYR A 168 -23.74 20.94 0.83
C TYR A 168 -23.92 21.81 2.08
N ILE A 169 -22.94 22.65 2.43
CA ILE A 169 -23.02 23.55 3.59
C ILE A 169 -24.10 24.61 3.36
N ILE A 170 -24.18 25.15 2.15
CA ILE A 170 -25.20 26.17 1.80
C ILE A 170 -26.61 25.58 1.84
N ASP A 171 -26.81 24.36 1.33
CA ASP A 171 -28.10 23.67 1.38
C ASP A 171 -28.48 23.24 2.80
N GLY A 172 -27.52 22.79 3.62
CA GLY A 172 -27.73 22.49 5.04
C GLY A 172 -28.19 23.71 5.82
N ALA A 173 -27.58 24.86 5.60
CA ALA A 173 -27.98 26.13 6.24
C ALA A 173 -29.37 26.59 5.84
N LYS A 174 -29.81 26.33 4.59
CA LYS A 174 -31.17 26.63 4.12
C LYS A 174 -32.22 25.71 4.75
N VAL A 175 -31.88 24.44 5.00
CA VAL A 175 -32.80 23.49 5.67
C VAL A 175 -33.02 23.88 7.12
N ASP A 176 -31.98 24.28 7.84
CA ASP A 176 -32.10 24.73 9.23
C ASP A 176 -32.89 26.05 9.38
N ALA A 177 -32.74 26.97 8.42
CA ALA A 177 -33.52 28.23 8.41
C ALA A 177 -35.01 27.95 8.19
N ASN A 178 -35.39 27.03 7.32
CA ASN A 178 -36.81 26.69 7.06
C ASN A 178 -37.48 25.92 8.21
N VAL A 179 -36.72 25.20 9.05
CA VAL A 179 -37.24 24.48 10.23
C VAL A 179 -37.53 25.47 11.36
N GLY A 180 -36.78 26.58 11.44
CA GLY A 180 -36.98 27.62 12.46
C GLY A 180 -38.21 28.55 12.23
N GLU A 181 -38.71 28.67 10.99
CA GLU A 181 -39.86 29.51 10.66
C GLU A 181 -41.23 28.80 10.82
N ASN A 182 -41.26 27.50 11.11
CA ASN A 182 -42.48 26.69 11.27
C ASN A 182 -42.72 26.21 12.69
N LEU A 183 -42.06 26.77 13.71
CA LEU A 183 -42.32 26.61 15.13
C LEU A 183 -42.77 27.93 15.77
#